data_c86717c10a598567b17b4655c747143f
#
_entry.id   c86717c10a598567b17b4655c747143f
#
_cell.length_a   1.000
_cell.length_b   1.000
_cell.length_c   1.000
_cell.angle_alpha   90.00
_cell.angle_beta   90.00
_cell.angle_gamma   90.00
#
_symmetry.space_group_name_H-M   'P 1'
#
loop_
_entity.id
_entity.type
_entity.pdbx_description
1 polymer ?
#
loop_
_entity_poly.entity_id
_entity_poly.type
_entity_poly.pdbx_seq_one_letter_code
_entity_poly.pdbx_strand_id
1 'polypeptide(L)'
;MEHFDVQTGIVIGVCATFVMDLWLVIANRLFGFDKPNWRPVGRWVVECMRGRVIHDDISLARSYAYENQVGWSFHYAVGAVYGLFFFYLISVNWIDLPLIISALLFGWVTISAGWFFLHPCIGLGIALNKTANPQFGRLVGLIAHTAFGLGLWLPLLI
;
A
#
# COMPACT_ATOMS: atom_id res chain seq x y z
N MET A 1 -13.23 15.25 -20.63
CA MET A 1 -13.02 15.36 -19.17
C MET A 1 -13.98 14.39 -18.51
N GLU A 2 -13.46 13.31 -17.96
CA GLU A 2 -14.29 12.42 -17.14
C GLU A 2 -14.68 13.18 -15.87
N HIS A 3 -15.97 13.21 -15.60
CA HIS A 3 -16.47 13.80 -14.35
C HIS A 3 -15.93 12.97 -13.19
N PHE A 4 -15.38 13.66 -12.17
CA PHE A 4 -14.95 12.99 -10.96
C PHE A 4 -16.10 12.21 -10.33
N ASP A 5 -15.94 10.90 -10.22
CA ASP A 5 -16.87 9.98 -9.58
C ASP A 5 -16.16 9.18 -8.47
N VAL A 6 -16.73 9.25 -7.28
CA VAL A 6 -16.16 8.62 -6.08
C VAL A 6 -16.10 7.10 -6.22
N GLN A 7 -17.11 6.48 -6.85
CA GLN A 7 -17.16 5.02 -7.01
C GLN A 7 -16.05 4.56 -7.94
N THR A 8 -15.86 5.24 -9.07
CA THR A 8 -14.77 4.98 -10.02
C THR A 8 -13.40 5.07 -9.33
N GLY A 9 -13.15 6.13 -8.55
CA GLY A 9 -11.89 6.28 -7.82
C GLY A 9 -11.63 5.15 -6.82
N ILE A 10 -12.65 4.72 -6.07
CA ILE A 10 -12.55 3.58 -5.14
C ILE A 10 -12.24 2.28 -5.90
N VAL A 11 -12.95 2.01 -7.00
CA VAL A 11 -12.74 0.81 -7.81
C VAL A 11 -11.32 0.76 -8.37
N ILE A 12 -10.81 1.88 -8.90
CA ILE A 12 -9.44 2.01 -9.39
C ILE A 12 -8.44 1.63 -8.29
N GLY A 13 -8.59 2.16 -7.07
CA GLY A 13 -7.70 1.87 -5.96
C GLY A 13 -7.75 0.42 -5.49
N VAL A 14 -8.94 -0.18 -5.42
CA VAL A 14 -9.12 -1.60 -5.08
C VAL A 14 -8.47 -2.49 -6.15
N CYS A 15 -8.69 -2.21 -7.44
CA CYS A 15 -8.05 -2.93 -8.55
C CYS A 15 -6.52 -2.80 -8.49
N ALA A 16 -5.99 -1.60 -8.22
CA ALA A 16 -4.56 -1.37 -8.09
C ALA A 16 -3.94 -2.18 -6.95
N THR A 17 -4.62 -2.23 -5.80
CA THR A 17 -4.21 -3.03 -4.65
C THR A 17 -4.21 -4.53 -5.00
N PHE A 18 -5.24 -4.99 -5.70
CA PHE A 18 -5.31 -6.39 -6.16
C PHE A 18 -4.17 -6.74 -7.13
N VAL A 19 -3.83 -5.86 -8.08
CA VAL A 19 -2.71 -6.06 -9.01
C VAL A 19 -1.38 -6.16 -8.24
N MET A 20 -1.17 -5.30 -7.24
CA MET A 20 0.00 -5.37 -6.36
C MET A 20 0.08 -6.69 -5.60
N ASP A 21 -1.03 -7.15 -5.02
CA ASP A 21 -1.07 -8.42 -4.27
C ASP A 21 -0.84 -9.62 -5.19
N LEU A 22 -1.44 -9.61 -6.39
CA LEU A 22 -1.24 -10.65 -7.40
C LEU A 22 0.25 -10.72 -7.79
N TRP A 23 0.90 -9.57 -8.01
CA TRP A 23 2.33 -9.51 -8.25
C TRP A 23 3.13 -10.14 -7.12
N LEU A 24 2.85 -9.81 -5.85
CA LEU A 24 3.55 -10.37 -4.70
C LEU A 24 3.36 -11.89 -4.58
N VAL A 25 2.18 -12.42 -4.93
CA VAL A 25 1.93 -13.87 -4.99
C VAL A 25 2.77 -14.52 -6.10
N ILE A 26 2.85 -13.90 -7.28
CA ILE A 26 3.67 -14.37 -8.39
C ILE A 26 5.15 -14.32 -8.00
N ALA A 27 5.61 -13.22 -7.42
CA ALA A 27 6.99 -13.06 -6.96
C ALA A 27 7.38 -14.09 -5.89
N ASN A 28 6.48 -14.43 -4.97
CA ASN A 28 6.68 -15.52 -4.02
C ASN A 28 6.91 -16.87 -4.73
N ARG A 29 6.10 -17.18 -5.74
CA ARG A 29 6.19 -18.47 -6.46
C ARG A 29 7.43 -18.58 -7.35
N LEU A 30 7.82 -17.48 -8.01
CA LEU A 30 8.91 -17.50 -9.00
C LEU A 30 10.27 -17.21 -8.38
N PHE A 31 10.35 -16.35 -7.36
CA PHE A 31 11.58 -15.82 -6.81
C PHE A 31 11.77 -16.14 -5.31
N GLY A 32 10.80 -16.81 -4.69
CA GLY A 32 10.87 -17.15 -3.27
C GLY A 32 10.71 -15.95 -2.32
N PHE A 33 10.09 -14.85 -2.76
CA PHE A 33 9.81 -13.70 -1.90
C PHE A 33 8.85 -14.10 -0.79
N ASP A 34 8.95 -13.43 0.37
CA ASP A 34 8.03 -13.66 1.47
C ASP A 34 6.59 -13.32 1.06
N LYS A 35 5.65 -14.13 1.52
CA LYS A 35 4.21 -13.84 1.32
C LYS A 35 3.82 -12.58 2.10
N PRO A 36 2.90 -11.76 1.56
CA PRO A 36 2.35 -10.63 2.29
C PRO A 36 1.80 -11.08 3.66
N ASN A 37 2.27 -10.44 4.72
CA ASN A 37 1.81 -10.70 6.08
C ASN A 37 1.24 -9.41 6.69
N TRP A 38 -0.08 -9.30 6.68
CA TRP A 38 -0.78 -8.13 7.19
C TRP A 38 -1.13 -8.19 8.69
N ARG A 39 -0.75 -9.27 9.39
CA ARG A 39 -1.01 -9.40 10.83
C ARG A 39 -0.37 -8.29 11.67
N PRO A 40 0.92 -7.90 11.47
CA PRO A 40 1.52 -6.79 12.22
C PRO A 40 0.76 -5.47 12.03
N VAL A 41 0.32 -5.19 10.80
CA VAL A 41 -0.46 -3.99 10.48
C VAL A 41 -1.84 -4.04 11.14
N GLY A 42 -2.54 -5.18 11.06
CA GLY A 42 -3.84 -5.34 11.73
C GLY A 42 -3.74 -5.22 13.25
N ARG A 43 -2.68 -5.77 13.85
CA ARG A 43 -2.40 -5.59 15.28
C ARG A 43 -2.19 -4.11 15.61
N TRP A 44 -1.40 -3.42 14.82
CA TRP A 44 -1.16 -1.99 14.98
C TRP A 44 -2.47 -1.17 14.88
N VAL A 45 -3.33 -1.46 13.91
CA VAL A 45 -4.66 -0.80 13.79
C VAL A 45 -5.47 -0.96 15.08
N VAL A 46 -5.51 -2.18 15.66
CA VAL A 46 -6.23 -2.43 16.92
C VAL A 46 -5.58 -1.68 18.09
N GLU A 47 -4.26 -1.63 18.16
CA GLU A 47 -3.54 -0.87 19.19
C GLU A 47 -3.74 0.65 19.04
N CYS A 48 -3.81 1.17 17.80
CA CYS A 48 -4.16 2.58 17.55
C CYS A 48 -5.53 2.95 18.13
N MET A 49 -6.54 2.07 17.99
CA MET A 49 -7.87 2.27 18.59
C MET A 49 -7.83 2.33 20.14
N ARG A 50 -6.73 1.89 20.74
CA ARG A 50 -6.45 1.92 22.18
C ARG A 50 -5.51 3.07 22.59
N GLY A 51 -5.21 3.98 21.66
CA GLY A 51 -4.33 5.11 21.88
C GLY A 51 -2.83 4.80 21.81
N ARG A 52 -2.45 3.61 21.34
CA ARG A 52 -1.04 3.20 21.20
C ARG A 52 -0.65 3.18 19.72
N VAL A 53 -0.04 4.25 19.27
CA VAL A 53 0.31 4.42 17.85
C VAL A 53 1.74 3.97 17.55
N ILE A 54 2.67 4.16 18.48
CA ILE A 54 4.11 3.89 18.28
C ILE A 54 4.52 2.69 19.12
N HIS A 55 5.20 1.75 18.49
CA HIS A 55 5.73 0.53 19.11
C HIS A 55 7.20 0.37 18.76
N ASP A 56 8.02 -0.01 19.72
CA ASP A 56 9.42 -0.39 19.45
C ASP A 56 9.50 -1.70 18.67
N ASP A 57 8.57 -2.61 18.93
CA ASP A 57 8.33 -3.85 18.20
C ASP A 57 6.87 -4.28 18.37
N ILE A 58 6.09 -4.21 17.29
CA ILE A 58 4.67 -4.60 17.29
C ILE A 58 4.47 -6.10 17.57
N SER A 59 5.49 -6.93 17.37
CA SER A 59 5.41 -8.37 17.64
C SER A 59 5.25 -8.67 19.13
N LEU A 60 5.74 -7.77 19.99
CA LEU A 60 5.63 -7.87 21.46
C LEU A 60 4.26 -7.41 21.98
N ALA A 61 3.48 -6.71 21.18
CA ALA A 61 2.12 -6.32 21.56
C ALA A 61 1.18 -7.53 21.55
N ARG A 62 0.06 -7.42 22.29
CA ARG A 62 -0.94 -8.48 22.37
C ARG A 62 -1.44 -8.87 20.96
N SER A 63 -1.44 -10.17 20.67
CA SER A 63 -2.06 -10.69 19.44
C SER A 63 -3.58 -10.77 19.54
N TYR A 64 -4.25 -10.63 18.40
CA TYR A 64 -5.71 -10.69 18.27
C TYR A 64 -6.09 -11.74 17.23
N ALA A 65 -7.17 -12.49 17.48
CA ALA A 65 -7.62 -13.57 16.60
C ALA A 65 -7.96 -13.08 15.18
N TYR A 66 -8.38 -11.83 15.03
CA TYR A 66 -8.81 -11.19 13.77
C TYR A 66 -7.79 -10.18 13.20
N GLU A 67 -6.56 -10.12 13.73
CA GLU A 67 -5.55 -9.13 13.28
C GLU A 67 -5.21 -9.25 11.79
N ASN A 68 -5.25 -10.47 11.23
CA ASN A 68 -5.02 -10.66 9.81
C ASN A 68 -6.13 -10.04 8.95
N GLN A 69 -7.39 -10.26 9.33
CA GLN A 69 -8.54 -9.68 8.62
C GLN A 69 -8.53 -8.16 8.69
N VAL A 70 -8.25 -7.59 9.87
CA VAL A 70 -8.11 -6.14 10.06
C VAL A 70 -6.99 -5.58 9.20
N GLY A 71 -5.84 -6.26 9.14
CA GLY A 71 -4.71 -5.84 8.31
C GLY A 71 -5.04 -5.82 6.83
N TRP A 72 -5.68 -6.86 6.31
CA TRP A 72 -6.14 -6.91 4.92
C TRP A 72 -7.19 -5.83 4.63
N SER A 73 -8.17 -5.65 5.51
CA SER A 73 -9.18 -4.59 5.35
C SER A 73 -8.55 -3.21 5.33
N PHE A 74 -7.59 -2.94 6.21
CA PHE A 74 -6.85 -1.69 6.24
C PHE A 74 -6.05 -1.46 4.94
N HIS A 75 -5.36 -2.49 4.44
CA HIS A 75 -4.61 -2.42 3.20
C HIS A 75 -5.49 -2.01 2.01
N TYR A 76 -6.62 -2.70 1.83
CA TYR A 76 -7.56 -2.36 0.75
C TYR A 76 -8.24 -1.00 0.96
N ALA A 77 -8.55 -0.62 2.20
CA ALA A 77 -9.11 0.70 2.50
C ALA A 77 -8.11 1.83 2.13
N VAL A 78 -6.84 1.67 2.47
CA VAL A 78 -5.78 2.62 2.07
C VAL A 78 -5.63 2.66 0.55
N GLY A 79 -5.65 1.50 -0.11
CA GLY A 79 -5.62 1.42 -1.57
C GLY A 79 -6.81 2.15 -2.22
N ALA A 80 -8.02 1.98 -1.70
CA ALA A 80 -9.21 2.69 -2.16
C ALA A 80 -9.08 4.21 -2.01
N VAL A 81 -8.55 4.69 -0.88
CA VAL A 81 -8.28 6.12 -0.64
C VAL A 81 -7.24 6.64 -1.63
N TYR A 82 -6.18 5.90 -1.90
CA TYR A 82 -5.18 6.29 -2.89
C TYR A 82 -5.75 6.33 -4.31
N GLY A 83 -6.57 5.37 -4.70
CA GLY A 83 -7.22 5.37 -6.00
C GLY A 83 -8.17 6.55 -6.17
N LEU A 84 -8.96 6.86 -5.13
CA LEU A 84 -9.84 8.02 -5.09
C LEU A 84 -9.05 9.33 -5.25
N PHE A 85 -7.93 9.47 -4.53
CA PHE A 85 -7.10 10.66 -4.61
C PHE A 85 -6.40 10.78 -5.96
N PHE A 86 -5.87 9.69 -6.51
CA PHE A 86 -5.28 9.66 -7.85
C PHE A 86 -6.29 10.06 -8.92
N PHE A 87 -7.49 9.46 -8.90
CA PHE A 87 -8.56 9.78 -9.85
C PHE A 87 -9.01 11.24 -9.75
N TYR A 88 -9.10 11.79 -8.52
CA TYR A 88 -9.34 13.22 -8.32
C TYR A 88 -8.28 14.07 -9.00
N LEU A 89 -6.98 13.81 -8.79
CA LEU A 89 -5.90 14.60 -9.36
C LEU A 89 -5.91 14.63 -10.89
N ILE A 90 -6.22 13.50 -11.53
CA ILE A 90 -6.31 13.46 -13.00
C ILE A 90 -7.60 14.14 -13.51
N SER A 91 -8.73 14.02 -12.80
CA SER A 91 -10.00 14.64 -13.21
C SER A 91 -9.98 16.17 -13.17
N VAL A 92 -9.17 16.76 -12.28
CA VAL A 92 -8.95 18.22 -12.20
C VAL A 92 -7.76 18.70 -13.03
N ASN A 93 -7.15 17.85 -13.85
CA ASN A 93 -5.96 18.13 -14.66
C ASN A 93 -4.79 18.72 -13.87
N TRP A 94 -4.62 18.29 -12.61
CA TRP A 94 -3.51 18.76 -11.78
C TRP A 94 -2.17 18.15 -12.17
N ILE A 95 -2.19 17.03 -12.88
CA ILE A 95 -1.03 16.33 -13.41
C ILE A 95 -1.10 16.39 -14.94
N ASP A 96 -0.20 17.17 -15.55
CA ASP A 96 -0.07 17.30 -17.01
C ASP A 96 1.05 16.38 -17.54
N LEU A 97 0.86 15.09 -17.37
CA LEU A 97 1.77 14.04 -17.82
C LEU A 97 0.97 12.90 -18.47
N PRO A 98 1.60 12.09 -19.36
CA PRO A 98 0.97 10.85 -19.84
C PRO A 98 0.45 10.00 -18.67
N LEU A 99 -0.76 9.49 -18.79
CA LEU A 99 -1.49 8.83 -17.70
C LEU A 99 -0.70 7.69 -17.03
N ILE A 100 0.02 6.88 -17.82
CA ILE A 100 0.87 5.81 -17.28
C ILE A 100 2.00 6.35 -16.40
N ILE A 101 2.62 7.46 -16.81
CA ILE A 101 3.70 8.10 -16.03
C ILE A 101 3.14 8.65 -14.74
N SER A 102 1.99 9.32 -14.80
CA SER A 102 1.29 9.85 -13.62
C SER A 102 0.96 8.73 -12.62
N ALA A 103 0.45 7.60 -13.10
CA ALA A 103 0.10 6.46 -12.28
C ALA A 103 1.33 5.80 -11.62
N LEU A 104 2.43 5.64 -12.37
CA LEU A 104 3.68 5.10 -11.82
C LEU A 104 4.30 6.01 -10.77
N LEU A 105 4.39 7.32 -11.05
CA LEU A 105 4.91 8.30 -10.09
C LEU A 105 4.07 8.36 -8.83
N PHE A 106 2.72 8.34 -8.98
CA PHE A 106 1.82 8.30 -7.84
C PHE A 106 2.03 7.02 -7.02
N GLY A 107 2.11 5.85 -7.67
CA GLY A 107 2.41 4.59 -7.02
C GLY A 107 3.70 4.64 -6.19
N TRP A 108 4.78 5.22 -6.73
CA TRP A 108 6.04 5.39 -6.00
C TRP A 108 5.94 6.38 -4.84
N VAL A 109 5.19 7.46 -4.98
CA VAL A 109 4.97 8.41 -3.89
C VAL A 109 4.21 7.75 -2.74
N THR A 110 3.24 6.87 -3.01
CA THR A 110 2.45 6.22 -1.96
C THR A 110 3.28 5.29 -1.06
N ILE A 111 4.44 4.78 -1.51
CA ILE A 111 5.34 3.99 -0.65
C ILE A 111 5.86 4.78 0.56
N SER A 112 5.91 6.12 0.44
CA SER A 112 6.37 7.00 1.51
C SER A 112 5.55 6.86 2.79
N ALA A 113 4.25 6.61 2.70
CA ALA A 113 3.40 6.37 3.86
C ALA A 113 3.81 5.09 4.62
N GLY A 114 4.20 4.03 3.91
CA GLY A 114 4.78 2.84 4.51
C GLY A 114 6.13 3.14 5.16
N TRP A 115 7.05 3.74 4.40
CA TRP A 115 8.42 3.92 4.82
C TRP A 115 8.62 4.93 5.94
N PHE A 116 7.86 6.02 5.95
CA PHE A 116 8.07 7.14 6.88
C PHE A 116 7.03 7.23 7.99
N PHE A 117 5.91 6.51 7.86
CA PHE A 117 4.88 6.50 8.88
C PHE A 117 4.64 5.09 9.45
N LEU A 118 4.16 4.13 8.64
CA LEU A 118 3.74 2.83 9.15
C LEU A 118 4.93 2.03 9.73
N HIS A 119 6.04 1.90 8.98
CA HIS A 119 7.19 1.10 9.44
C HIS A 119 7.80 1.62 10.76
N PRO A 120 8.03 2.93 10.94
CA PRO A 120 8.42 3.46 12.25
C PRO A 120 7.42 3.14 13.36
N CYS A 121 6.11 3.28 13.09
CA CYS A 121 5.07 3.04 14.09
C CYS A 121 5.00 1.59 14.57
N ILE A 122 5.38 0.62 13.72
CA ILE A 122 5.39 -0.81 14.07
C ILE A 122 6.76 -1.34 14.50
N GLY A 123 7.77 -0.46 14.62
CA GLY A 123 9.10 -0.81 15.12
C GLY A 123 10.11 -1.25 14.06
N LEU A 124 9.78 -1.21 12.76
CA LEU A 124 10.69 -1.57 11.66
C LEU A 124 11.66 -0.44 11.28
N GLY A 125 11.48 0.74 11.88
CA GLY A 125 12.27 1.94 11.61
C GLY A 125 11.97 2.59 10.26
N ILE A 126 12.57 3.75 10.01
CA ILE A 126 12.39 4.51 8.77
C ILE A 126 12.88 3.67 7.59
N ALA A 127 12.02 3.49 6.60
CA ALA A 127 12.31 2.71 5.40
C ALA A 127 12.97 1.35 5.71
N LEU A 128 12.44 0.64 6.72
CA LEU A 128 12.86 -0.70 7.13
C LEU A 128 14.30 -0.78 7.71
N ASN A 129 14.88 0.33 8.17
CA ASN A 129 16.29 0.37 8.58
C ASN A 129 16.62 -0.50 9.80
N LYS A 130 15.62 -0.99 10.54
CA LYS A 130 15.79 -1.90 11.68
C LYS A 130 15.57 -3.38 11.31
N THR A 131 15.31 -3.70 10.04
CA THR A 131 15.15 -5.09 9.58
C THR A 131 16.49 -5.72 9.22
N ALA A 132 16.54 -7.05 9.11
CA ALA A 132 17.76 -7.79 8.80
C ALA A 132 18.34 -7.46 7.40
N ASN A 133 17.48 -7.17 6.42
CA ASN A 133 17.89 -6.81 5.06
C ASN A 133 17.07 -5.62 4.53
N PRO A 134 17.38 -4.38 4.95
CA PRO A 134 16.62 -3.19 4.57
C PRO A 134 16.60 -2.94 3.05
N GLN A 135 17.71 -3.20 2.36
CA GLN A 135 17.83 -2.94 0.92
C GLN A 135 16.89 -3.84 0.11
N PHE A 136 16.85 -5.12 0.47
CA PHE A 136 15.93 -6.06 -0.17
C PHE A 136 14.47 -5.68 0.09
N GLY A 137 14.11 -5.36 1.34
CA GLY A 137 12.76 -4.92 1.69
C GLY A 137 12.34 -3.65 0.93
N ARG A 138 13.24 -2.68 0.75
CA ARG A 138 12.99 -1.46 -0.05
C ARG A 138 12.78 -1.79 -1.52
N LEU A 139 13.60 -2.68 -2.09
CA LEU A 139 13.47 -3.11 -3.48
C LEU A 139 12.11 -3.80 -3.71
N VAL A 140 11.74 -4.75 -2.85
CA VAL A 140 10.44 -5.43 -2.92
C VAL A 140 9.29 -4.42 -2.82
N GLY A 141 9.37 -3.47 -1.88
CA GLY A 141 8.40 -2.40 -1.74
C GLY A 141 8.27 -1.54 -3.00
N LEU A 142 9.40 -1.15 -3.60
CA LEU A 142 9.40 -0.34 -4.83
C LEU A 142 8.75 -1.09 -6.00
N ILE A 143 9.09 -2.36 -6.18
CA ILE A 143 8.50 -3.20 -7.23
C ILE A 143 7.00 -3.41 -6.98
N ALA A 144 6.59 -3.65 -5.74
CA ALA A 144 5.17 -3.77 -5.39
C ALA A 144 4.39 -2.49 -5.71
N HIS A 145 4.94 -1.31 -5.37
CA HIS A 145 4.31 -0.02 -5.69
C HIS A 145 4.37 0.34 -7.18
N THR A 146 5.32 -0.21 -7.93
CA THR A 146 5.28 -0.17 -9.41
C THR A 146 4.09 -0.95 -9.94
N ALA A 147 3.83 -2.15 -9.42
CA ALA A 147 2.65 -2.94 -9.77
C ALA A 147 1.35 -2.22 -9.35
N PHE A 148 1.33 -1.56 -8.20
CA PHE A 148 0.22 -0.70 -7.78
C PHE A 148 -0.03 0.44 -8.79
N GLY A 149 1.02 1.14 -9.20
CA GLY A 149 0.92 2.20 -10.22
C GLY A 149 0.37 1.69 -11.55
N LEU A 150 0.83 0.52 -12.02
CA LEU A 150 0.25 -0.13 -13.21
C LEU A 150 -1.23 -0.47 -12.99
N GLY A 151 -1.59 -0.95 -11.80
CA GLY A 151 -2.97 -1.25 -11.43
C GLY A 151 -3.88 -0.02 -11.35
N LEU A 152 -3.34 1.18 -11.06
CA LEU A 152 -4.07 2.45 -11.16
C LEU A 152 -4.35 2.84 -12.60
N TRP A 153 -3.43 2.54 -13.51
CA TRP A 153 -3.52 2.89 -14.92
C TRP A 153 -4.46 1.98 -15.71
N LEU A 154 -4.41 0.66 -15.48
CA LEU A 154 -5.13 -0.34 -16.27
C LEU A 154 -6.65 -0.09 -16.37
N PRO A 155 -7.40 0.21 -15.30
CA PRO A 155 -8.84 0.45 -15.38
C PRO A 155 -9.22 1.70 -16.18
N LEU A 156 -8.29 2.63 -16.38
CA LEU A 156 -8.50 3.88 -17.11
C LEU A 156 -8.30 3.74 -18.63
N LEU A 157 -8.00 2.53 -19.11
CA LEU A 157 -7.91 2.21 -20.54
C LEU A 157 -9.24 1.77 -21.14
N ILE A 158 -10.23 1.47 -20.32
CA ILE A 158 -11.53 0.93 -20.70
C ILE A 158 -12.57 2.03 -20.63
#